data_c5d8cb8dae9f9b4534f0090490ec4e73
#
_entry.id   c5d8cb8dae9f9b4534f0090490ec4e73
#
_cell.length_a   1.000
_cell.length_b   1.000
_cell.length_c   1.000
_cell.angle_alpha   90.00
_cell.angle_beta   90.00
_cell.angle_gamma   90.00
#
_symmetry.space_group_name_H-M   'P 1'
#
loop_
_entity.id
_entity.type
_entity.pdbx_description
1 polymer ?
#
loop_
_entity_poly.entity_id
_entity_poly.type
_entity_poly.pdbx_seq_one_letter_code
_entity_poly.pdbx_strand_id
1 'polypeptide(L)'
;MKKLLTFIIFLGLFFRLYKITLVPPSPSLDEVSLGWNAYSILETGRDEYGYPLPILLRAYDDWRPAGYVYLIIPFVKILGLNVLAVRLPAAIIGTLTVLLTYYLVNELFINELKKNNKLFNSLTRNKLIALIASFLLAISPWHVYISRLGHEVNLSHFFAVLGIYLFLKYQNLKEKFFLFGSAFCFALSFYSYQSSKIFIPLLVLFLVFIYKNQAIKDFRNFIVAGLLGMVILIPTLKAFFTPEGMTRFQGTSLLAHSSEVFQQAATRVVDDYQRGDYLGLIFDNRRVAAVLTILRAYFSHFDLSWLFFNSGREPHKIPNFGLFPLWFAPLFLAGIYHLIAGPYPWQKKLVLAAWFLLAPMGASLTTDAPHAMRSFNILPAPQIIAGMGTVFLWEKISKNWRKKVQLIFGLFLVFHLFNLFHQYFINFPREQSNSFQYSLKIAIGYAVANENNFQKIIITNQNAGYQSYMFYLFYSKYSPKTYLNDGGTISGGYLETHRIGKFEFRPIEWEKDRNEKNVLLIGNVGDFPSGLNDVKEFNLLNNQKSLVAVEVK
;
A
#
# COMPACT_ATOMS: atom_id res chain seq x y z
N MET A 1 26.97 16.51 6.82
CA MET A 1 26.17 15.48 6.18
C MET A 1 25.39 14.62 7.20
N LYS A 2 25.98 14.13 8.30
CA LYS A 2 25.23 13.43 9.36
C LYS A 2 24.06 14.26 9.89
N LYS A 3 24.27 15.52 10.26
CA LYS A 3 23.21 16.43 10.76
C LYS A 3 22.05 16.59 9.77
N LEU A 4 22.35 16.65 8.44
CA LEU A 4 21.33 16.75 7.40
C LEU A 4 20.52 15.45 7.26
N LEU A 5 21.19 14.29 7.31
CA LEU A 5 20.50 13.00 7.33
C LEU A 5 19.58 12.88 8.55
N THR A 6 20.06 13.25 9.73
CA THR A 6 19.25 13.28 10.96
C THR A 6 18.02 14.17 10.79
N PHE A 7 18.17 15.37 10.22
CA PHE A 7 17.06 16.27 9.92
C PHE A 7 16.05 15.62 8.94
N ILE A 8 16.52 14.97 7.88
CA ILE A 8 15.67 14.27 6.90
C ILE A 8 14.84 13.17 7.58
N ILE A 9 15.46 12.39 8.47
CA ILE A 9 14.78 11.33 9.21
C ILE A 9 13.73 11.91 10.16
N PHE A 10 14.04 12.98 10.90
CA PHE A 10 13.07 13.64 11.75
C PHE A 10 11.91 14.25 10.97
N LEU A 11 12.17 14.87 9.82
CA LEU A 11 11.13 15.36 8.91
C LEU A 11 10.25 14.21 8.41
N GLY A 12 10.88 13.11 7.99
CA GLY A 12 10.19 11.90 7.57
C GLY A 12 9.31 11.30 8.69
N LEU A 13 9.82 11.25 9.90
CA LEU A 13 9.09 10.78 11.08
C LEU A 13 7.93 11.72 11.42
N PHE A 14 8.15 13.04 11.37
CA PHE A 14 7.12 14.05 11.61
C PHE A 14 5.92 13.84 10.69
N PHE A 15 6.12 13.77 9.37
CA PHE A 15 5.01 13.56 8.43
C PHE A 15 4.28 12.23 8.64
N ARG A 16 4.93 11.23 9.22
CA ARG A 16 4.32 9.91 9.46
C ARG A 16 3.62 9.80 10.80
N LEU A 17 4.06 10.53 11.82
CA LEU A 17 3.49 10.46 13.17
C LEU A 17 2.51 11.59 13.49
N TYR A 18 2.63 12.77 12.86
CA TYR A 18 1.75 13.89 13.17
C TYR A 18 0.28 13.53 12.97
N LYS A 19 -0.54 13.60 14.03
CA LYS A 19 -1.97 13.22 14.03
C LYS A 19 -2.25 11.83 13.42
N ILE A 20 -1.40 10.83 13.66
CA ILE A 20 -1.52 9.50 13.03
C ILE A 20 -2.84 8.80 13.37
N THR A 21 -3.43 9.05 14.52
CA THR A 21 -4.72 8.49 14.94
C THR A 21 -5.93 9.22 14.37
N LEU A 22 -5.72 10.43 13.83
CA LEU A 22 -6.78 11.33 13.35
C LEU A 22 -6.76 11.51 11.83
N VAL A 23 -5.64 11.22 11.17
CA VAL A 23 -5.46 11.33 9.71
C VAL A 23 -4.77 10.08 9.19
N PRO A 24 -5.49 9.26 8.43
CA PRO A 24 -6.90 9.30 8.01
C PRO A 24 -7.91 9.36 9.18
N PRO A 25 -9.15 9.87 8.94
CA PRO A 25 -10.08 10.27 10.02
C PRO A 25 -10.64 9.12 10.85
N SER A 26 -10.63 7.93 10.28
CA SER A 26 -10.98 6.66 10.93
C SER A 26 -10.03 5.57 10.43
N PRO A 27 -9.86 4.44 11.11
CA PRO A 27 -9.27 3.27 10.49
C PRO A 27 -10.13 2.80 9.32
N SER A 28 -9.47 2.26 8.29
CA SER A 28 -10.14 1.58 7.18
C SER A 28 -10.70 0.22 7.64
N LEU A 29 -11.54 -0.39 6.80
CA LEU A 29 -12.00 -1.78 6.99
C LEU A 29 -10.82 -2.74 7.25
N ASP A 30 -9.76 -2.61 6.44
CA ASP A 30 -8.57 -3.44 6.59
C ASP A 30 -7.89 -3.21 7.93
N GLU A 31 -7.76 -1.97 8.37
CA GLU A 31 -7.10 -1.63 9.64
C GLU A 31 -7.83 -2.17 10.86
N VAL A 32 -9.18 -2.11 10.88
CA VAL A 32 -9.95 -2.68 12.01
C VAL A 32 -9.86 -4.19 12.04
N SER A 33 -9.94 -4.86 10.89
CA SER A 33 -9.78 -6.32 10.78
C SER A 33 -8.36 -6.75 11.19
N LEU A 34 -7.32 -6.10 10.67
CA LEU A 34 -5.92 -6.41 11.04
C LEU A 34 -5.68 -6.21 12.53
N GLY A 35 -6.21 -5.11 13.10
CA GLY A 35 -6.05 -4.79 14.52
C GLY A 35 -6.76 -5.78 15.43
N TRP A 36 -8.02 -6.12 15.15
CA TRP A 36 -8.76 -7.05 15.99
C TRP A 36 -8.23 -8.49 15.84
N ASN A 37 -7.87 -8.92 14.64
CA ASN A 37 -7.24 -10.23 14.43
C ASN A 37 -5.87 -10.34 15.13
N ALA A 38 -5.06 -9.25 15.15
CA ALA A 38 -3.83 -9.23 15.95
C ALA A 38 -4.11 -9.39 17.45
N TYR A 39 -5.18 -8.77 17.96
CA TYR A 39 -5.63 -8.93 19.34
C TYR A 39 -6.14 -10.35 19.60
N SER A 40 -6.91 -10.92 18.66
CA SER A 40 -7.41 -12.29 18.77
C SER A 40 -6.26 -13.32 18.81
N ILE A 41 -5.29 -13.19 17.91
CA ILE A 41 -4.11 -14.06 17.88
C ILE A 41 -3.26 -13.90 19.16
N LEU A 42 -3.13 -12.68 19.69
CA LEU A 42 -2.43 -12.43 20.94
C LEU A 42 -3.07 -13.16 22.13
N GLU A 43 -4.41 -13.14 22.21
CA GLU A 43 -5.17 -13.68 23.36
C GLU A 43 -5.47 -15.18 23.25
N THR A 44 -5.62 -15.71 22.02
CA THR A 44 -6.14 -17.07 21.77
C THR A 44 -5.24 -17.91 20.87
N GLY A 45 -4.28 -17.29 20.17
CA GLY A 45 -3.52 -17.95 19.11
C GLY A 45 -4.32 -18.18 17.82
N ARG A 46 -5.54 -17.62 17.71
CA ARG A 46 -6.48 -17.85 16.60
C ARG A 46 -6.99 -16.53 16.03
N ASP A 47 -7.34 -16.52 14.73
CA ASP A 47 -8.03 -15.41 14.09
C ASP A 47 -9.54 -15.40 14.39
N GLU A 48 -10.28 -14.47 13.76
CA GLU A 48 -11.74 -14.33 13.92
C GLU A 48 -12.56 -15.55 13.47
N TYR A 49 -11.99 -16.40 12.63
CA TYR A 49 -12.60 -17.65 12.13
C TYR A 49 -12.15 -18.88 12.94
N GLY A 50 -11.29 -18.70 13.94
CA GLY A 50 -10.75 -19.78 14.74
C GLY A 50 -9.54 -20.50 14.11
N TYR A 51 -8.98 -20.05 13.00
CA TYR A 51 -7.77 -20.65 12.42
C TYR A 51 -6.53 -20.35 13.29
N PRO A 52 -5.77 -21.39 13.68
CA PRO A 52 -4.59 -21.20 14.51
C PRO A 52 -3.44 -20.64 13.70
N LEU A 53 -2.79 -19.58 14.20
CA LEU A 53 -1.60 -18.93 13.64
C LEU A 53 -1.62 -18.85 12.09
N PRO A 54 -2.63 -18.17 11.49
CA PRO A 54 -2.86 -18.22 10.06
C PRO A 54 -1.69 -17.65 9.24
N ILE A 55 -1.34 -18.29 8.15
CA ILE A 55 -0.39 -17.80 7.13
C ILE A 55 -1.09 -16.85 6.18
N LEU A 56 -2.31 -17.20 5.78
CA LEU A 56 -3.26 -16.33 5.11
C LEU A 56 -4.35 -15.96 6.11
N LEU A 57 -4.58 -14.68 6.29
CA LEU A 57 -5.68 -14.16 7.07
C LEU A 57 -6.91 -14.06 6.19
N ARG A 58 -7.99 -14.73 6.57
CA ARG A 58 -9.30 -14.46 6.01
C ARG A 58 -9.79 -13.12 6.56
N ALA A 59 -10.16 -12.20 5.69
CA ALA A 59 -10.73 -10.93 6.06
C ALA A 59 -11.94 -10.68 5.16
N TYR A 60 -13.10 -10.75 5.75
CA TYR A 60 -14.35 -10.76 5.00
C TYR A 60 -14.37 -11.98 4.05
N ASP A 61 -14.64 -11.80 2.75
CA ASP A 61 -14.55 -12.89 1.76
C ASP A 61 -13.21 -12.91 1.00
N ASP A 62 -12.20 -12.24 1.53
CA ASP A 62 -10.89 -12.14 0.91
C ASP A 62 -9.80 -12.78 1.76
N TRP A 63 -8.76 -13.29 1.11
CA TRP A 63 -7.62 -13.92 1.75
C TRP A 63 -6.36 -13.09 1.51
N ARG A 64 -5.73 -12.62 2.58
CA ARG A 64 -4.54 -11.78 2.50
C ARG A 64 -3.37 -12.33 3.31
N PRO A 65 -2.13 -11.97 2.96
CA PRO A 65 -0.95 -12.34 3.74
C PRO A 65 -1.03 -11.84 5.17
N ALA A 66 -0.77 -12.71 6.16
CA ALA A 66 -0.87 -12.38 7.58
C ALA A 66 0.36 -11.65 8.16
N GLY A 67 1.41 -11.37 7.36
CA GLY A 67 2.67 -10.82 7.85
C GLY A 67 2.53 -9.54 8.65
N TYR A 68 1.65 -8.63 8.24
CA TYR A 68 1.41 -7.37 8.95
C TYR A 68 0.66 -7.56 10.27
N VAL A 69 -0.25 -8.54 10.36
CA VAL A 69 -0.95 -8.88 11.62
C VAL A 69 0.05 -9.26 12.70
N TYR A 70 1.01 -10.15 12.37
CA TYR A 70 2.06 -10.54 13.31
C TYR A 70 2.96 -9.36 13.73
N LEU A 71 3.21 -8.42 12.83
CA LEU A 71 3.95 -7.20 13.15
C LEU A 71 3.19 -6.30 14.15
N ILE A 72 1.86 -6.26 14.09
CA ILE A 72 1.02 -5.44 14.99
C ILE A 72 0.96 -6.04 16.40
N ILE A 73 1.03 -7.37 16.58
CA ILE A 73 0.84 -8.06 17.87
C ILE A 73 1.65 -7.42 19.02
N PRO A 74 2.96 -7.18 18.93
CA PRO A 74 3.71 -6.56 20.02
C PRO A 74 3.22 -5.14 20.35
N PHE A 75 2.73 -4.39 19.36
CA PHE A 75 2.19 -3.05 19.59
C PHE A 75 0.82 -3.10 20.26
N VAL A 76 -0.05 -4.06 19.89
CA VAL A 76 -1.31 -4.31 20.58
C VAL A 76 -1.07 -4.77 22.01
N LYS A 77 -0.07 -5.60 22.24
CA LYS A 77 0.30 -6.06 23.60
C LYS A 77 0.71 -4.89 24.51
N ILE A 78 1.44 -3.91 23.97
CA ILE A 78 1.99 -2.80 24.76
C ILE A 78 0.99 -1.64 24.89
N LEU A 79 0.32 -1.29 23.79
CA LEU A 79 -0.53 -0.09 23.69
C LEU A 79 -2.03 -0.40 23.86
N GLY A 80 -2.40 -1.70 23.92
CA GLY A 80 -3.78 -2.16 23.80
C GLY A 80 -4.31 -2.07 22.36
N LEU A 81 -5.49 -2.64 22.12
CA LEU A 81 -6.16 -2.54 20.81
C LEU A 81 -6.66 -1.12 20.58
N ASN A 82 -6.02 -0.41 19.66
CA ASN A 82 -6.38 0.95 19.23
C ASN A 82 -5.72 1.31 17.89
N VAL A 83 -6.15 2.43 17.29
CA VAL A 83 -5.66 2.90 15.99
C VAL A 83 -4.14 3.15 15.98
N LEU A 84 -3.57 3.64 17.09
CA LEU A 84 -2.13 3.87 17.18
C LEU A 84 -1.35 2.56 17.09
N ALA A 85 -1.78 1.52 17.79
CA ALA A 85 -1.14 0.20 17.75
C ALA A 85 -1.12 -0.39 16.33
N VAL A 86 -2.17 -0.11 15.53
CA VAL A 86 -2.26 -0.61 14.15
C VAL A 86 -1.38 0.20 13.19
N ARG A 87 -1.32 1.53 13.31
CA ARG A 87 -0.63 2.42 12.35
C ARG A 87 0.84 2.67 12.67
N LEU A 88 1.23 2.62 13.94
CA LEU A 88 2.58 2.94 14.38
C LEU A 88 3.66 2.06 13.72
N PRO A 89 3.48 0.72 13.57
CA PRO A 89 4.44 -0.13 12.87
C PRO A 89 4.71 0.36 11.43
N ALA A 90 3.66 0.72 10.68
CA ALA A 90 3.80 1.22 9.31
C ALA A 90 4.57 2.55 9.27
N ALA A 91 4.30 3.48 10.20
CA ALA A 91 5.01 4.76 10.28
C ALA A 91 6.50 4.59 10.59
N ILE A 92 6.85 3.66 11.49
CA ILE A 92 8.24 3.33 11.81
C ILE A 92 8.93 2.74 10.58
N ILE A 93 8.34 1.71 9.96
CA ILE A 93 8.89 1.05 8.77
C ILE A 93 9.06 2.04 7.62
N GLY A 94 8.07 2.91 7.37
CA GLY A 94 8.17 3.94 6.35
C GLY A 94 9.30 4.94 6.62
N THR A 95 9.56 5.27 7.88
CA THR A 95 10.71 6.13 8.26
C THR A 95 12.03 5.39 8.08
N LEU A 96 12.08 4.10 8.45
CA LEU A 96 13.27 3.26 8.22
C LEU A 96 13.56 3.09 6.72
N THR A 97 12.54 3.05 5.86
CA THR A 97 12.73 3.02 4.41
C THR A 97 13.42 4.30 3.89
N VAL A 98 13.11 5.47 4.46
CA VAL A 98 13.81 6.73 4.14
C VAL A 98 15.30 6.62 4.50
N LEU A 99 15.61 6.13 5.69
CA LEU A 99 17.00 5.90 6.13
C LEU A 99 17.70 4.84 5.25
N LEU A 100 17.01 3.74 4.95
CA LEU A 100 17.53 2.67 4.12
C LEU A 100 17.83 3.16 2.71
N THR A 101 17.04 4.07 2.15
CA THR A 101 17.28 4.69 0.84
C THR A 101 18.63 5.41 0.81
N TYR A 102 19.01 6.11 1.89
CA TYR A 102 20.34 6.71 1.98
C TYR A 102 21.48 5.68 1.88
N TYR A 103 21.37 4.60 2.63
CA TYR A 103 22.38 3.54 2.59
C TYR A 103 22.39 2.79 1.26
N LEU A 104 21.23 2.51 0.69
CA LEU A 104 21.10 1.86 -0.60
C LEU A 104 21.75 2.65 -1.73
N VAL A 105 21.53 3.97 -1.79
CA VAL A 105 22.14 4.83 -2.81
C VAL A 105 23.66 4.89 -2.65
N ASN A 106 24.16 4.97 -1.42
CA ASN A 106 25.60 4.89 -1.20
C ASN A 106 26.18 3.55 -1.67
N GLU A 107 25.50 2.44 -1.39
CA GLU A 107 25.94 1.12 -1.83
C GLU A 107 25.87 0.96 -3.36
N LEU A 108 24.82 1.52 -3.97
CA LEU A 108 24.62 1.50 -5.42
C LEU A 108 25.80 2.18 -6.15
N PHE A 109 26.39 3.27 -5.60
CA PHE A 109 27.41 4.07 -6.28
C PHE A 109 28.82 3.93 -5.70
N ILE A 110 29.09 3.05 -4.72
CA ILE A 110 30.36 2.96 -3.99
C ILE A 110 31.59 2.67 -4.88
N ASN A 111 31.44 1.84 -5.92
CA ASN A 111 32.55 1.41 -6.76
C ASN A 111 33.00 2.42 -7.83
N GLU A 112 32.27 3.50 -8.04
CA GLU A 112 32.70 4.58 -8.93
C GLU A 112 33.86 5.42 -8.34
N LEU A 113 34.11 5.25 -7.05
CA LEU A 113 35.13 5.95 -6.29
C LEU A 113 36.55 5.45 -6.62
N LYS A 114 36.67 4.20 -7.03
CA LYS A 114 37.97 3.55 -7.25
C LYS A 114 38.59 3.84 -8.62
N LYS A 115 37.82 4.34 -9.58
CA LYS A 115 38.25 4.49 -10.99
C LYS A 115 38.79 5.89 -11.36
N ASN A 116 38.51 6.92 -10.56
CA ASN A 116 38.94 8.29 -10.85
C ASN A 116 39.80 8.86 -9.70
N ASN A 117 40.98 9.39 -10.02
CA ASN A 117 41.88 10.10 -9.10
C ASN A 117 41.28 11.34 -8.40
N LYS A 118 39.97 11.62 -8.55
CA LYS A 118 39.19 12.64 -7.85
C LYS A 118 38.27 12.03 -6.78
N LEU A 119 38.83 11.16 -5.94
CA LEU A 119 38.11 10.38 -4.93
C LEU A 119 37.21 11.23 -4.02
N PHE A 120 37.66 12.38 -3.58
CA PHE A 120 36.94 13.26 -2.65
C PHE A 120 35.68 13.85 -3.28
N ASN A 121 35.74 14.30 -4.53
CA ASN A 121 34.59 14.89 -5.22
C ASN A 121 33.50 13.86 -5.53
N SER A 122 33.86 12.64 -5.89
CA SER A 122 32.93 11.56 -6.19
C SER A 122 32.20 11.04 -4.94
N LEU A 123 32.92 10.88 -3.82
CA LEU A 123 32.34 10.51 -2.52
C LEU A 123 31.31 11.54 -2.06
N THR A 124 31.60 12.83 -2.18
CA THR A 124 30.70 13.92 -1.83
C THR A 124 29.46 13.90 -2.72
N ARG A 125 29.64 13.68 -4.02
CA ARG A 125 28.57 13.61 -5.00
C ARG A 125 27.58 12.47 -4.72
N ASN A 126 28.06 11.25 -4.47
CA ASN A 126 27.23 10.09 -4.19
C ASN A 126 26.45 10.26 -2.88
N LYS A 127 27.09 10.78 -1.84
CA LYS A 127 26.41 11.12 -0.57
C LYS A 127 25.36 12.21 -0.75
N LEU A 128 25.56 13.17 -1.66
CA LEU A 128 24.58 14.19 -1.97
C LEU A 128 23.37 13.59 -2.71
N ILE A 129 23.59 12.72 -3.71
CA ILE A 129 22.52 11.97 -4.36
C ILE A 129 21.71 11.18 -3.33
N ALA A 130 22.39 10.48 -2.40
CA ALA A 130 21.76 9.70 -1.34
C ALA A 130 20.89 10.56 -0.41
N LEU A 131 21.41 11.73 0.02
CA LEU A 131 20.66 12.67 0.86
C LEU A 131 19.43 13.22 0.12
N ILE A 132 19.57 13.61 -1.16
CA ILE A 132 18.48 14.15 -1.96
C ILE A 132 17.42 13.07 -2.19
N ALA A 133 17.81 11.86 -2.57
CA ALA A 133 16.87 10.76 -2.77
C ALA A 133 16.07 10.44 -1.48
N SER A 134 16.75 10.38 -0.33
CA SER A 134 16.10 10.17 0.97
C SER A 134 15.19 11.33 1.35
N PHE A 135 15.59 12.57 1.08
CA PHE A 135 14.75 13.74 1.31
C PHE A 135 13.51 13.74 0.44
N LEU A 136 13.64 13.46 -0.85
CA LEU A 136 12.53 13.34 -1.79
C LEU A 136 11.54 12.24 -1.37
N LEU A 137 12.05 11.12 -0.83
CA LEU A 137 11.20 10.06 -0.29
C LEU A 137 10.54 10.45 1.02
N ALA A 138 11.25 11.18 1.90
CA ALA A 138 10.71 11.64 3.19
C ALA A 138 9.47 12.53 3.03
N ILE A 139 9.46 13.39 1.99
CA ILE A 139 8.37 14.31 1.67
C ILE A 139 7.48 13.86 0.52
N SER A 140 7.67 12.65 -0.02
CA SER A 140 6.86 12.11 -1.11
C SER A 140 5.40 11.95 -0.66
N PRO A 141 4.42 12.60 -1.32
CA PRO A 141 2.99 12.45 -0.98
C PRO A 141 2.57 10.98 -0.97
N TRP A 142 2.98 10.24 -1.98
CA TRP A 142 2.68 8.82 -2.13
C TRP A 142 3.22 7.98 -0.97
N HIS A 143 4.51 8.14 -0.64
CA HIS A 143 5.14 7.36 0.42
C HIS A 143 4.64 7.78 1.82
N VAL A 144 4.43 9.08 2.05
CA VAL A 144 3.88 9.59 3.32
C VAL A 144 2.49 8.99 3.57
N TYR A 145 1.61 9.04 2.57
CA TYR A 145 0.25 8.52 2.69
C TYR A 145 0.23 7.03 3.05
N ILE A 146 0.88 6.18 2.24
CA ILE A 146 0.84 4.73 2.44
C ILE A 146 1.54 4.31 3.74
N SER A 147 2.61 4.98 4.15
CA SER A 147 3.30 4.66 5.40
C SER A 147 2.58 5.13 6.66
N ARG A 148 1.38 5.73 6.53
CA ARG A 148 0.50 6.08 7.65
C ARG A 148 -0.72 5.16 7.78
N LEU A 149 -0.89 4.25 6.83
CA LEU A 149 -1.92 3.22 6.88
C LEU A 149 -1.38 1.96 7.55
N GLY A 150 -2.20 1.35 8.40
CA GLY A 150 -1.94 0.02 8.94
C GLY A 150 -2.17 -1.04 7.87
N HIS A 151 -1.23 -1.18 6.92
CA HIS A 151 -1.42 -2.04 5.76
C HIS A 151 -0.12 -2.77 5.38
N GLU A 152 -0.25 -4.01 4.93
CA GLU A 152 0.84 -4.93 4.62
C GLU A 152 1.75 -4.48 3.46
N VAL A 153 1.27 -3.59 2.58
CA VAL A 153 2.06 -3.10 1.42
C VAL A 153 3.35 -2.43 1.83
N ASN A 154 3.33 -1.65 2.93
CA ASN A 154 4.49 -0.94 3.42
C ASN A 154 5.57 -1.88 3.98
N LEU A 155 5.14 -2.96 4.65
CA LEU A 155 6.03 -4.02 5.14
C LEU A 155 6.72 -4.73 3.98
N SER A 156 5.95 -5.12 2.96
CA SER A 156 6.47 -5.76 1.75
C SER A 156 7.48 -4.87 1.03
N HIS A 157 7.15 -3.59 0.86
CA HIS A 157 8.03 -2.60 0.25
C HIS A 157 9.36 -2.45 1.00
N PHE A 158 9.33 -2.32 2.32
CA PHE A 158 10.54 -2.25 3.14
C PHE A 158 11.47 -3.44 2.91
N PHE A 159 10.91 -4.65 2.93
CA PHE A 159 11.71 -5.86 2.70
C PHE A 159 12.24 -5.94 1.26
N ALA A 160 11.50 -5.46 0.25
CA ALA A 160 11.99 -5.37 -1.12
C ALA A 160 13.21 -4.43 -1.20
N VAL A 161 13.12 -3.22 -0.62
CA VAL A 161 14.21 -2.24 -0.60
C VAL A 161 15.41 -2.77 0.19
N LEU A 162 15.18 -3.42 1.34
CA LEU A 162 16.23 -4.04 2.14
C LEU A 162 16.91 -5.20 1.40
N GLY A 163 16.12 -6.02 0.70
CA GLY A 163 16.64 -7.11 -0.14
C GLY A 163 17.57 -6.60 -1.24
N ILE A 164 17.18 -5.53 -1.94
CA ILE A 164 18.03 -4.90 -2.97
C ILE A 164 19.31 -4.30 -2.34
N TYR A 165 19.18 -3.61 -1.19
CA TYR A 165 20.34 -3.08 -0.49
C TYR A 165 21.34 -4.17 -0.11
N LEU A 166 20.88 -5.27 0.48
CA LEU A 166 21.73 -6.39 0.88
C LEU A 166 22.36 -7.10 -0.34
N PHE A 167 21.61 -7.24 -1.43
CA PHE A 167 22.14 -7.78 -2.67
C PHE A 167 23.27 -6.91 -3.24
N LEU A 168 23.10 -5.59 -3.28
CA LEU A 168 24.15 -4.67 -3.75
C LEU A 168 25.36 -4.70 -2.82
N LYS A 169 25.14 -4.79 -1.52
CA LYS A 169 26.20 -4.91 -0.53
C LYS A 169 27.00 -6.21 -0.71
N TYR A 170 26.32 -7.34 -1.00
CA TYR A 170 26.99 -8.56 -1.41
C TYR A 170 27.84 -8.36 -2.69
N GLN A 171 27.29 -7.65 -3.69
CA GLN A 171 28.07 -7.38 -4.91
C GLN A 171 29.37 -6.60 -4.64
N ASN A 172 29.37 -5.73 -3.64
CA ASN A 172 30.51 -4.88 -3.30
C ASN A 172 31.52 -5.57 -2.34
N LEU A 173 31.04 -6.29 -1.32
CA LEU A 173 31.86 -6.89 -0.27
C LEU A 173 32.17 -8.39 -0.47
N LYS A 174 31.36 -9.09 -1.27
CA LYS A 174 31.43 -10.54 -1.50
C LYS A 174 31.19 -11.42 -0.27
N GLU A 175 30.63 -10.84 0.80
CA GLU A 175 30.27 -11.55 2.02
C GLU A 175 28.94 -12.29 1.83
N LYS A 176 28.96 -13.63 1.86
CA LYS A 176 27.79 -14.51 1.60
C LYS A 176 26.59 -14.21 2.52
N PHE A 177 26.84 -13.72 3.73
CA PHE A 177 25.77 -13.34 4.67
C PHE A 177 24.81 -12.31 4.06
N PHE A 178 25.29 -11.33 3.29
CA PHE A 178 24.44 -10.35 2.64
C PHE A 178 23.58 -10.95 1.53
N LEU A 179 24.08 -11.95 0.80
CA LEU A 179 23.30 -12.67 -0.21
C LEU A 179 22.16 -13.46 0.44
N PHE A 180 22.44 -14.16 1.54
CA PHE A 180 21.44 -14.93 2.28
C PHE A 180 20.38 -13.99 2.93
N GLY A 181 20.84 -12.88 3.52
CA GLY A 181 19.95 -11.84 4.04
C GLY A 181 19.08 -11.22 2.96
N SER A 182 19.60 -11.01 1.74
CA SER A 182 18.84 -10.55 0.60
C SER A 182 17.73 -11.53 0.21
N ALA A 183 18.05 -12.83 0.07
CA ALA A 183 17.07 -13.87 -0.23
C ALA A 183 15.98 -13.97 0.84
N PHE A 184 16.36 -13.87 2.12
CA PHE A 184 15.42 -13.81 3.25
C PHE A 184 14.47 -12.62 3.13
N CYS A 185 14.98 -11.42 2.89
CA CYS A 185 14.17 -10.21 2.74
C CYS A 185 13.25 -10.27 1.51
N PHE A 186 13.72 -10.80 0.38
CA PHE A 186 12.88 -10.98 -0.78
C PHE A 186 11.75 -11.99 -0.52
N ALA A 187 12.03 -13.08 0.19
CA ALA A 187 11.00 -14.04 0.60
C ALA A 187 9.96 -13.40 1.53
N LEU A 188 10.39 -12.58 2.51
CA LEU A 188 9.46 -11.83 3.36
C LEU A 188 8.64 -10.80 2.60
N SER A 189 9.22 -10.11 1.61
CA SER A 189 8.48 -9.21 0.74
C SER A 189 7.40 -9.94 -0.07
N PHE A 190 7.74 -11.07 -0.67
CA PHE A 190 6.81 -11.94 -1.39
C PHE A 190 5.68 -12.43 -0.47
N TYR A 191 6.02 -12.83 0.76
CA TYR A 191 5.05 -13.27 1.76
C TYR A 191 4.10 -12.15 2.20
N SER A 192 4.56 -10.90 2.22
CA SER A 192 3.82 -9.81 2.87
C SER A 192 2.75 -9.16 1.99
N TYR A 193 2.85 -9.18 0.64
CA TYR A 193 1.89 -8.48 -0.21
C TYR A 193 1.70 -9.12 -1.59
N GLN A 194 0.47 -9.08 -2.12
CA GLN A 194 0.11 -9.80 -3.34
C GLN A 194 0.90 -9.34 -4.59
N SER A 195 1.04 -8.02 -4.84
CA SER A 195 1.77 -7.55 -6.03
C SER A 195 3.25 -7.93 -6.01
N SER A 196 3.83 -8.12 -4.82
CA SER A 196 5.22 -8.57 -4.66
C SER A 196 5.43 -10.02 -5.10
N LYS A 197 4.35 -10.83 -5.15
CA LYS A 197 4.43 -12.20 -5.68
C LYS A 197 4.80 -12.25 -7.16
N ILE A 198 4.58 -11.15 -7.89
CA ILE A 198 5.00 -11.00 -9.30
C ILE A 198 6.29 -10.18 -9.39
N PHE A 199 6.33 -9.05 -8.68
CA PHE A 199 7.47 -8.13 -8.73
C PHE A 199 8.78 -8.79 -8.26
N ILE A 200 8.78 -9.45 -7.10
CA ILE A 200 10.02 -10.00 -6.50
C ILE A 200 10.66 -11.10 -7.35
N PRO A 201 9.94 -12.13 -7.84
CA PRO A 201 10.56 -13.13 -8.73
C PRO A 201 11.17 -12.51 -9.98
N LEU A 202 10.46 -11.58 -10.64
CA LEU A 202 10.96 -10.87 -11.81
C LEU A 202 12.21 -10.06 -11.48
N LEU A 203 12.19 -9.31 -10.38
CA LEU A 203 13.34 -8.53 -9.94
C LEU A 203 14.55 -9.42 -9.63
N VAL A 204 14.37 -10.52 -8.91
CA VAL A 204 15.45 -11.47 -8.58
C VAL A 204 16.05 -12.07 -9.85
N LEU A 205 15.22 -12.50 -10.81
CA LEU A 205 15.67 -13.01 -12.10
C LEU A 205 16.52 -11.96 -12.85
N PHE A 206 16.05 -10.70 -12.89
CA PHE A 206 16.81 -9.63 -13.51
C PHE A 206 18.11 -9.30 -12.77
N LEU A 207 18.12 -9.30 -11.45
CA LEU A 207 19.33 -9.08 -10.66
C LEU A 207 20.36 -10.19 -10.92
N VAL A 208 19.95 -11.46 -10.95
CA VAL A 208 20.81 -12.60 -11.29
C VAL A 208 21.33 -12.46 -12.72
N PHE A 209 20.48 -12.08 -13.68
CA PHE A 209 20.88 -11.86 -15.07
C PHE A 209 21.89 -10.70 -15.21
N ILE A 210 21.64 -9.56 -14.57
CA ILE A 210 22.53 -8.38 -14.60
C ILE A 210 23.91 -8.74 -14.02
N TYR A 211 23.95 -9.56 -12.98
CA TYR A 211 25.18 -9.98 -12.29
C TYR A 211 25.55 -11.44 -12.58
N LYS A 212 25.16 -11.97 -13.76
CA LYS A 212 25.36 -13.37 -14.16
C LYS A 212 26.79 -13.89 -13.98
N ASN A 213 27.79 -13.08 -14.31
CA ASN A 213 29.21 -13.47 -14.16
C ASN A 213 29.56 -13.73 -12.68
N GLN A 214 28.99 -12.95 -11.76
CA GLN A 214 29.16 -13.17 -10.33
C GLN A 214 28.35 -14.37 -9.85
N ALA A 215 27.12 -14.53 -10.36
CA ALA A 215 26.27 -15.66 -10.00
C ALA A 215 26.90 -17.00 -10.44
N ILE A 216 27.50 -17.05 -11.61
CA ILE A 216 28.24 -18.25 -12.09
C ILE A 216 29.47 -18.50 -11.21
N LYS A 217 30.25 -17.46 -10.90
CA LYS A 217 31.46 -17.58 -10.09
C LYS A 217 31.15 -18.07 -8.67
N ASP A 218 30.08 -17.60 -8.06
CA ASP A 218 29.67 -17.94 -6.71
C ASP A 218 28.42 -18.85 -6.69
N PHE A 219 28.27 -19.69 -7.69
CA PHE A 219 27.08 -20.50 -7.97
C PHE A 219 26.54 -21.25 -6.75
N ARG A 220 27.41 -21.86 -5.94
CA ARG A 220 26.99 -22.56 -4.71
C ARG A 220 26.26 -21.63 -3.73
N ASN A 221 26.75 -20.41 -3.54
CA ASN A 221 26.11 -19.44 -2.63
C ASN A 221 24.78 -18.97 -3.18
N PHE A 222 24.63 -18.80 -4.50
CA PHE A 222 23.36 -18.45 -5.13
C PHE A 222 22.32 -19.58 -5.02
N ILE A 223 22.73 -20.83 -5.17
CA ILE A 223 21.84 -21.98 -4.93
C ILE A 223 21.38 -22.00 -3.48
N VAL A 224 22.30 -21.89 -2.51
CA VAL A 224 21.96 -21.91 -1.08
C VAL A 224 21.01 -20.76 -0.75
N ALA A 225 21.25 -19.55 -1.28
CA ALA A 225 20.36 -18.40 -1.11
C ALA A 225 18.96 -18.66 -1.72
N GLY A 226 18.91 -19.25 -2.90
CA GLY A 226 17.65 -19.65 -3.55
C GLY A 226 16.89 -20.69 -2.75
N LEU A 227 17.57 -21.73 -2.28
CA LEU A 227 16.98 -22.76 -1.42
C LEU A 227 16.46 -22.18 -0.11
N LEU A 228 17.22 -21.28 0.54
CA LEU A 228 16.77 -20.58 1.75
C LEU A 228 15.47 -19.79 1.47
N GLY A 229 15.44 -19.02 0.39
CA GLY A 229 14.25 -18.30 -0.03
C GLY A 229 13.05 -19.23 -0.27
N MET A 230 13.26 -20.33 -1.00
CA MET A 230 12.21 -21.32 -1.29
C MET A 230 11.68 -21.99 -0.04
N VAL A 231 12.55 -22.38 0.90
CA VAL A 231 12.12 -22.98 2.19
C VAL A 231 11.19 -22.03 2.95
N ILE A 232 11.54 -20.74 3.01
CA ILE A 232 10.70 -19.72 3.66
C ILE A 232 9.36 -19.56 2.94
N LEU A 233 9.33 -19.73 1.62
CA LEU A 233 8.12 -19.57 0.81
C LEU A 233 7.22 -20.82 0.80
N ILE A 234 7.69 -22.01 1.23
CA ILE A 234 6.90 -23.26 1.21
C ILE A 234 5.48 -23.08 1.80
N PRO A 235 5.31 -22.47 3.00
CA PRO A 235 3.98 -22.30 3.57
C PRO A 235 3.06 -21.45 2.70
N THR A 236 3.59 -20.33 2.18
CA THR A 236 2.84 -19.41 1.30
C THR A 236 2.52 -20.05 -0.05
N LEU A 237 3.45 -20.82 -0.63
CA LEU A 237 3.22 -21.51 -1.89
C LEU A 237 2.15 -22.60 -1.72
N LYS A 238 2.18 -23.36 -0.62
CA LYS A 238 1.11 -24.32 -0.31
C LYS A 238 -0.24 -23.61 -0.22
N ALA A 239 -0.32 -22.52 0.53
CA ALA A 239 -1.54 -21.73 0.68
C ALA A 239 -2.02 -21.12 -0.64
N PHE A 240 -1.11 -20.76 -1.56
CA PHE A 240 -1.47 -20.19 -2.86
C PHE A 240 -2.21 -21.20 -3.77
N PHE A 241 -1.89 -22.50 -3.67
CA PHE A 241 -2.54 -23.55 -4.44
C PHE A 241 -3.82 -24.10 -3.81
N THR A 242 -4.27 -23.53 -2.69
CA THR A 242 -5.60 -23.85 -2.13
C THR A 242 -6.68 -23.01 -2.79
N PRO A 243 -7.97 -23.46 -2.75
CA PRO A 243 -9.09 -22.66 -3.25
C PRO A 243 -9.11 -21.24 -2.66
N GLU A 244 -8.81 -21.10 -1.37
CA GLU A 244 -8.78 -19.84 -0.64
C GLU A 244 -7.70 -18.89 -1.18
N GLY A 245 -6.50 -19.41 -1.45
CA GLY A 245 -5.41 -18.62 -2.04
C GLY A 245 -5.69 -18.17 -3.47
N MET A 246 -6.47 -18.96 -4.23
CA MET A 246 -6.87 -18.65 -5.60
C MET A 246 -8.04 -17.65 -5.68
N THR A 247 -8.90 -17.59 -4.66
CA THR A 247 -10.10 -16.72 -4.65
C THR A 247 -9.73 -15.26 -4.94
N ARG A 248 -8.72 -14.73 -4.25
CA ARG A 248 -8.28 -13.35 -4.47
C ARG A 248 -7.71 -13.12 -5.86
N PHE A 249 -6.95 -14.08 -6.40
CA PHE A 249 -6.42 -13.95 -7.76
C PHE A 249 -7.55 -13.91 -8.79
N GLN A 250 -8.57 -14.78 -8.64
CA GLN A 250 -9.74 -14.79 -9.52
C GLN A 250 -10.56 -13.51 -9.36
N GLY A 251 -10.82 -13.07 -8.13
CA GLY A 251 -11.65 -11.89 -7.83
C GLY A 251 -11.01 -10.56 -8.26
N THR A 252 -9.69 -10.50 -8.39
CA THR A 252 -8.98 -9.26 -8.81
C THR A 252 -8.32 -9.36 -10.17
N SER A 253 -8.44 -10.49 -10.88
CA SER A 253 -7.81 -10.66 -12.20
C SER A 253 -8.44 -9.73 -13.23
N LEU A 254 -7.61 -8.92 -13.89
CA LEU A 254 -8.03 -8.04 -14.98
C LEU A 254 -8.74 -8.81 -16.09
N LEU A 255 -8.21 -9.97 -16.47
CA LEU A 255 -8.74 -10.76 -17.56
C LEU A 255 -10.08 -11.45 -17.20
N ALA A 256 -10.26 -11.82 -15.93
CA ALA A 256 -11.55 -12.39 -15.48
C ALA A 256 -12.69 -11.36 -15.56
N HIS A 257 -12.39 -10.07 -15.45
CA HIS A 257 -13.35 -8.97 -15.51
C HIS A 257 -13.40 -8.28 -16.90
N SER A 258 -12.76 -8.86 -17.92
CA SER A 258 -12.72 -8.30 -19.29
C SER A 258 -13.66 -9.03 -20.26
N SER A 259 -14.81 -9.52 -19.78
CA SER A 259 -15.77 -10.27 -20.59
C SER A 259 -16.25 -9.50 -21.84
N GLU A 260 -16.51 -8.21 -21.70
CA GLU A 260 -16.92 -7.32 -22.81
C GLU A 260 -15.86 -7.25 -23.92
N VAL A 261 -14.59 -7.07 -23.53
CA VAL A 261 -13.46 -7.02 -24.48
C VAL A 261 -13.33 -8.35 -25.22
N PHE A 262 -13.54 -9.47 -24.53
CA PHE A 262 -13.47 -10.79 -25.14
C PHE A 262 -14.66 -11.13 -26.04
N GLN A 263 -15.87 -10.62 -25.72
CA GLN A 263 -17.02 -10.71 -26.60
C GLN A 263 -16.83 -9.91 -27.88
N GLN A 264 -16.33 -8.67 -27.77
CA GLN A 264 -16.00 -7.85 -28.92
C GLN A 264 -14.94 -8.51 -29.82
N ALA A 265 -13.90 -9.09 -29.24
CA ALA A 265 -12.88 -9.84 -29.98
C ALA A 265 -13.50 -11.05 -30.70
N ALA A 266 -14.39 -11.80 -30.04
CA ALA A 266 -15.08 -12.94 -30.66
C ALA A 266 -15.94 -12.51 -31.84
N THR A 267 -16.70 -11.42 -31.72
CA THR A 267 -17.52 -10.86 -32.81
C THR A 267 -16.66 -10.48 -34.01
N ARG A 268 -15.52 -9.77 -33.76
CA ARG A 268 -14.61 -9.39 -34.84
C ARG A 268 -14.03 -10.59 -35.57
N VAL A 269 -13.59 -11.61 -34.85
CA VAL A 269 -13.06 -12.85 -35.46
C VAL A 269 -14.09 -13.53 -36.36
N VAL A 270 -15.38 -13.54 -35.98
CA VAL A 270 -16.45 -14.06 -36.83
C VAL A 270 -16.61 -13.21 -38.10
N ASP A 271 -16.61 -11.92 -37.95
CA ASP A 271 -16.68 -10.96 -39.07
C ASP A 271 -15.50 -11.11 -40.05
N ASP A 272 -14.29 -11.23 -39.52
CA ASP A 272 -13.05 -11.38 -40.30
C ASP A 272 -13.07 -12.71 -41.07
N TYR A 273 -13.52 -13.77 -40.43
CA TYR A 273 -13.69 -15.06 -41.08
C TYR A 273 -14.67 -14.98 -42.26
N GLN A 274 -15.83 -14.34 -42.07
CA GLN A 274 -16.83 -14.17 -43.12
C GLN A 274 -16.35 -13.31 -44.28
N ARG A 275 -15.47 -12.35 -44.01
CA ARG A 275 -14.86 -11.45 -45.01
C ARG A 275 -13.59 -12.00 -45.66
N GLY A 276 -13.07 -13.13 -45.18
CA GLY A 276 -11.80 -13.68 -45.62
C GLY A 276 -10.57 -12.84 -45.20
N ASP A 277 -10.70 -12.03 -44.15
CA ASP A 277 -9.59 -11.24 -43.60
C ASP A 277 -8.72 -12.08 -42.66
N TYR A 278 -7.71 -12.73 -43.23
CA TYR A 278 -6.74 -13.54 -42.48
C TYR A 278 -5.87 -12.72 -41.52
N LEU A 279 -5.62 -11.44 -41.81
CA LEU A 279 -4.87 -10.57 -40.90
C LEU A 279 -5.72 -10.18 -39.70
N GLY A 280 -7.02 -9.90 -39.89
CA GLY A 280 -7.98 -9.69 -38.82
C GLY A 280 -8.05 -10.86 -37.87
N LEU A 281 -8.09 -12.10 -38.37
CA LEU A 281 -8.06 -13.32 -37.53
C LEU A 281 -6.84 -13.40 -36.61
N ILE A 282 -5.69 -12.84 -37.02
CA ILE A 282 -4.48 -12.80 -36.21
C ILE A 282 -4.55 -11.69 -35.17
N PHE A 283 -5.02 -10.49 -35.54
CA PHE A 283 -4.94 -9.31 -34.67
C PHE A 283 -6.16 -9.12 -33.77
N ASP A 284 -7.35 -9.58 -34.18
CA ASP A 284 -8.59 -9.39 -33.43
C ASP A 284 -8.95 -10.56 -32.50
N ASN A 285 -8.09 -11.59 -32.42
CA ASN A 285 -8.36 -12.73 -31.55
C ASN A 285 -8.24 -12.43 -30.05
N ARG A 286 -8.88 -13.27 -29.22
CA ARG A 286 -8.93 -13.13 -27.76
C ARG A 286 -7.55 -13.03 -27.10
N ARG A 287 -6.51 -13.67 -27.65
CA ARG A 287 -5.14 -13.63 -27.05
C ARG A 287 -4.50 -12.26 -27.23
N VAL A 288 -4.65 -11.68 -28.43
CA VAL A 288 -4.17 -10.31 -28.70
C VAL A 288 -4.95 -9.30 -27.86
N ALA A 289 -6.28 -9.45 -27.78
CA ALA A 289 -7.12 -8.60 -26.91
C ALA A 289 -6.66 -8.66 -25.44
N ALA A 290 -6.35 -9.85 -24.92
CA ALA A 290 -5.84 -10.03 -23.57
C ALA A 290 -4.48 -9.31 -23.37
N VAL A 291 -3.53 -9.49 -24.29
CA VAL A 291 -2.21 -8.83 -24.22
C VAL A 291 -2.38 -7.31 -24.28
N LEU A 292 -3.19 -6.78 -25.19
CA LEU A 292 -3.43 -5.34 -25.30
C LEU A 292 -4.09 -4.77 -24.04
N THR A 293 -5.00 -5.51 -23.41
CA THR A 293 -5.64 -5.10 -22.14
C THR A 293 -4.59 -5.00 -21.03
N ILE A 294 -3.72 -5.99 -20.89
CA ILE A 294 -2.62 -5.96 -19.90
C ILE A 294 -1.63 -4.82 -20.20
N LEU A 295 -1.26 -4.62 -21.47
CA LEU A 295 -0.34 -3.53 -21.86
C LEU A 295 -0.94 -2.15 -21.57
N ARG A 296 -2.24 -1.93 -21.85
CA ARG A 296 -2.93 -0.69 -21.48
C ARG A 296 -2.90 -0.47 -19.97
N ALA A 297 -3.21 -1.48 -19.19
CA ALA A 297 -3.14 -1.43 -17.73
C ALA A 297 -1.71 -1.19 -17.24
N TYR A 298 -0.69 -1.75 -17.89
CA TYR A 298 0.71 -1.51 -17.56
C TYR A 298 1.13 -0.07 -17.85
N PHE A 299 0.88 0.42 -19.06
CA PHE A 299 1.29 1.77 -19.46
C PHE A 299 0.51 2.87 -18.73
N SER A 300 -0.71 2.58 -18.24
CA SER A 300 -1.47 3.54 -17.43
C SER A 300 -0.75 3.95 -16.14
N HIS A 301 0.14 3.12 -15.59
CA HIS A 301 0.95 3.46 -14.42
C HIS A 301 2.04 4.51 -14.71
N PHE A 302 2.32 4.79 -15.98
CA PHE A 302 3.26 5.81 -16.43
C PHE A 302 2.56 7.03 -17.02
N ASP A 303 1.23 7.09 -16.95
CA ASP A 303 0.46 8.26 -17.37
C ASP A 303 0.88 9.49 -16.55
N LEU A 304 1.31 10.53 -17.25
CA LEU A 304 1.77 11.77 -16.63
C LEU A 304 0.63 12.49 -15.87
N SER A 305 -0.61 12.37 -16.36
CA SER A 305 -1.78 12.89 -15.64
C SER A 305 -1.94 12.21 -14.28
N TRP A 306 -1.87 10.91 -14.25
CA TRP A 306 -1.98 10.13 -13.01
C TRP A 306 -0.80 10.36 -12.05
N LEU A 307 0.41 10.47 -12.58
CA LEU A 307 1.60 10.66 -11.75
C LEU A 307 1.69 12.07 -11.14
N PHE A 308 1.30 13.13 -11.89
CA PHE A 308 1.64 14.50 -11.52
C PHE A 308 0.44 15.43 -11.27
N PHE A 309 -0.73 15.16 -11.83
CA PHE A 309 -1.86 16.10 -11.81
C PHE A 309 -3.12 15.52 -11.20
N ASN A 310 -3.59 14.41 -11.71
CA ASN A 310 -4.90 13.89 -11.36
C ASN A 310 -4.78 12.72 -10.39
N SER A 311 -5.20 12.95 -9.15
CA SER A 311 -5.29 11.88 -8.19
C SER A 311 -6.38 10.85 -8.53
N GLY A 312 -7.33 11.18 -9.43
CA GLY A 312 -8.51 10.37 -9.68
C GLY A 312 -9.37 10.19 -8.43
N ARG A 313 -10.31 9.26 -8.48
CA ARG A 313 -11.15 8.88 -7.32
C ARG A 313 -10.55 7.74 -6.49
N GLU A 314 -9.33 7.36 -6.77
CA GLU A 314 -8.70 6.26 -6.06
C GLU A 314 -8.48 6.63 -4.59
N PRO A 315 -9.00 5.85 -3.61
CA PRO A 315 -8.91 6.20 -2.19
C PRO A 315 -7.50 6.02 -1.61
N HIS A 316 -6.54 5.54 -2.41
CA HIS A 316 -5.19 5.20 -1.95
C HIS A 316 -4.14 6.27 -2.22
N LYS A 317 -4.55 7.51 -2.45
CA LYS A 317 -3.68 8.68 -2.59
C LYS A 317 -4.37 9.94 -2.05
N ILE A 318 -3.57 11.00 -1.89
CA ILE A 318 -4.09 12.29 -1.43
C ILE A 318 -4.94 12.90 -2.57
N PRO A 319 -6.22 13.21 -2.37
CA PRO A 319 -7.07 13.84 -3.39
C PRO A 319 -6.47 15.15 -3.88
N ASN A 320 -6.70 15.49 -5.14
CA ASN A 320 -6.19 16.71 -5.79
C ASN A 320 -4.66 16.87 -5.71
N PHE A 321 -3.95 15.76 -5.53
CA PHE A 321 -2.49 15.72 -5.47
C PHE A 321 -1.97 14.58 -6.35
N GLY A 322 -0.99 14.84 -7.19
CA GLY A 322 -0.30 13.77 -7.91
C GLY A 322 0.50 12.87 -6.97
N LEU A 323 0.86 11.69 -7.41
CA LEU A 323 1.77 10.81 -6.68
C LEU A 323 3.14 11.47 -6.47
N PHE A 324 3.56 12.26 -7.47
CA PHE A 324 4.74 13.12 -7.42
C PHE A 324 4.35 14.58 -7.62
N PRO A 325 4.99 15.53 -6.93
CA PRO A 325 4.76 16.95 -7.19
C PRO A 325 5.30 17.34 -8.58
N LEU A 326 4.66 18.32 -9.25
CA LEU A 326 5.03 18.71 -10.61
C LEU A 326 6.50 19.14 -10.75
N TRP A 327 7.05 19.81 -9.74
CA TRP A 327 8.46 20.23 -9.75
C TRP A 327 9.46 19.05 -9.71
N PHE A 328 8.99 17.85 -9.37
CA PHE A 328 9.79 16.63 -9.41
C PHE A 328 10.08 16.19 -10.86
N ALA A 329 9.16 16.45 -11.80
CA ALA A 329 9.28 16.00 -13.19
C ALA A 329 10.58 16.43 -13.89
N PRO A 330 11.00 17.72 -13.88
CA PRO A 330 12.25 18.12 -14.51
C PRO A 330 13.49 17.48 -13.86
N LEU A 331 13.47 17.25 -12.55
CA LEU A 331 14.55 16.55 -11.86
C LEU A 331 14.63 15.09 -12.28
N PHE A 332 13.49 14.43 -12.39
CA PHE A 332 13.38 13.04 -12.81
C PHE A 332 13.82 12.86 -14.27
N LEU A 333 13.36 13.71 -15.18
CA LEU A 333 13.77 13.67 -16.61
C LEU A 333 15.27 13.93 -16.77
N ALA A 334 15.83 14.92 -16.08
CA ALA A 334 17.27 15.16 -16.06
C ALA A 334 18.04 13.96 -15.48
N GLY A 335 17.44 13.29 -14.50
CA GLY A 335 17.98 12.06 -13.90
C GLY A 335 17.98 10.89 -14.88
N ILE A 336 16.91 10.70 -15.65
CA ILE A 336 16.83 9.68 -16.72
C ILE A 336 17.93 9.97 -17.76
N TYR A 337 17.99 11.21 -18.26
CA TYR A 337 19.04 11.60 -19.20
C TYR A 337 20.44 11.29 -18.65
N HIS A 338 20.72 11.69 -17.41
CA HIS A 338 22.01 11.47 -16.78
C HIS A 338 22.29 9.98 -16.48
N LEU A 339 21.26 9.19 -16.19
CA LEU A 339 21.40 7.73 -16.03
C LEU A 339 21.78 7.07 -17.35
N ILE A 340 21.18 7.47 -18.46
CA ILE A 340 21.43 6.90 -19.80
C ILE A 340 22.79 7.36 -20.35
N ALA A 341 23.01 8.68 -20.42
CA ALA A 341 24.18 9.30 -21.04
C ALA A 341 25.42 9.38 -20.11
N GLY A 342 25.22 9.28 -18.80
CA GLY A 342 26.28 9.42 -17.82
C GLY A 342 27.20 8.21 -17.74
N PRO A 343 28.38 8.37 -17.08
CA PRO A 343 29.45 7.36 -17.04
C PRO A 343 29.20 6.28 -15.98
N TYR A 344 27.92 5.86 -15.81
CA TYR A 344 27.60 4.79 -14.87
C TYR A 344 27.75 3.41 -15.49
N PRO A 345 28.23 2.41 -14.73
CA PRO A 345 28.25 1.02 -15.17
C PRO A 345 26.87 0.54 -15.61
N TRP A 346 26.81 -0.24 -16.68
CA TRP A 346 25.54 -0.72 -17.24
C TRP A 346 24.67 -1.49 -16.21
N GLN A 347 25.33 -2.21 -15.29
CA GLN A 347 24.64 -2.94 -14.22
C GLN A 347 23.81 -1.99 -13.34
N LYS A 348 24.36 -0.82 -12.99
CA LYS A 348 23.66 0.18 -12.16
C LYS A 348 22.47 0.79 -12.89
N LYS A 349 22.66 1.09 -14.18
CA LYS A 349 21.61 1.59 -15.06
C LYS A 349 20.46 0.58 -15.14
N LEU A 350 20.78 -0.69 -15.38
CA LEU A 350 19.77 -1.74 -15.50
C LEU A 350 19.09 -2.07 -14.17
N VAL A 351 19.77 -2.02 -13.04
CA VAL A 351 19.12 -2.22 -11.73
C VAL A 351 18.02 -1.18 -11.51
N LEU A 352 18.31 0.11 -11.73
CA LEU A 352 17.31 1.17 -11.57
C LEU A 352 16.19 1.08 -12.60
N ALA A 353 16.54 0.80 -13.87
CA ALA A 353 15.55 0.65 -14.93
C ALA A 353 14.64 -0.58 -14.69
N ALA A 354 15.21 -1.72 -14.36
CA ALA A 354 14.44 -2.93 -14.04
C ALA A 354 13.52 -2.70 -12.83
N TRP A 355 14.04 -2.08 -11.78
CA TRP A 355 13.21 -1.75 -10.61
C TRP A 355 12.01 -0.90 -11.00
N PHE A 356 12.25 0.23 -11.69
CA PHE A 356 11.21 1.15 -12.11
C PHE A 356 10.17 0.51 -13.04
N LEU A 357 10.63 -0.29 -14.01
CA LEU A 357 9.76 -0.90 -15.02
C LEU A 357 9.04 -2.17 -14.53
N LEU A 358 9.65 -2.98 -13.66
CA LEU A 358 9.04 -4.23 -13.21
C LEU A 358 8.01 -4.03 -12.09
N ALA A 359 8.14 -2.96 -11.28
CA ALA A 359 7.29 -2.76 -10.14
C ALA A 359 5.78 -2.66 -10.46
N PRO A 360 5.32 -2.01 -11.55
CA PRO A 360 3.90 -1.98 -11.89
C PRO A 360 3.34 -3.27 -12.47
N MET A 361 4.17 -4.27 -12.85
CA MET A 361 3.69 -5.47 -13.53
C MET A 361 2.66 -6.25 -12.71
N GLY A 362 2.87 -6.34 -11.38
CA GLY A 362 1.91 -6.98 -10.49
C GLY A 362 0.56 -6.27 -10.42
N ALA A 363 0.56 -4.94 -10.50
CA ALA A 363 -0.65 -4.12 -10.55
C ALA A 363 -1.38 -4.24 -11.89
N SER A 364 -0.65 -4.37 -12.98
CA SER A 364 -1.18 -4.41 -14.35
C SER A 364 -2.00 -5.67 -14.67
N LEU A 365 -1.83 -6.72 -13.89
CA LEU A 365 -2.60 -7.97 -14.03
C LEU A 365 -3.91 -7.94 -13.23
N THR A 366 -4.18 -6.85 -12.52
CA THR A 366 -5.36 -6.72 -11.65
C THR A 366 -6.29 -5.62 -12.13
N THR A 367 -7.56 -5.69 -11.73
CA THR A 367 -8.56 -4.63 -11.93
C THR A 367 -8.09 -3.29 -11.33
N ASP A 368 -8.73 -2.20 -11.71
CA ASP A 368 -8.51 -0.83 -11.20
C ASP A 368 -7.10 -0.26 -11.48
N ALA A 369 -6.47 -0.68 -12.58
CA ALA A 369 -5.22 -0.06 -13.02
C ALA A 369 -5.49 1.35 -13.64
N PRO A 370 -4.65 2.35 -13.32
CA PRO A 370 -3.46 2.32 -12.49
C PRO A 370 -3.75 2.37 -10.99
N HIS A 371 -2.98 1.63 -10.17
CA HIS A 371 -3.26 1.48 -8.74
C HIS A 371 -2.05 1.81 -7.86
N ALA A 372 -2.16 2.86 -7.02
CA ALA A 372 -1.05 3.41 -6.24
C ALA A 372 -0.48 2.43 -5.18
N MET A 373 -1.32 1.65 -4.50
CA MET A 373 -0.82 0.68 -3.52
C MET A 373 -0.16 -0.52 -4.19
N ARG A 374 -0.78 -1.06 -5.26
CA ARG A 374 -0.26 -2.27 -5.92
C ARG A 374 1.04 -2.02 -6.69
N SER A 375 1.30 -0.77 -7.11
CA SER A 375 2.55 -0.34 -7.76
C SER A 375 3.56 0.33 -6.80
N PHE A 376 3.31 0.32 -5.49
CA PHE A 376 4.11 1.04 -4.50
C PHE A 376 5.58 0.63 -4.48
N ASN A 377 5.90 -0.60 -4.88
CA ASN A 377 7.27 -1.09 -5.01
C ASN A 377 8.12 -0.35 -6.05
N ILE A 378 7.53 0.55 -6.85
CA ILE A 378 8.30 1.44 -7.76
C ILE A 378 9.23 2.39 -6.98
N LEU A 379 8.84 2.76 -5.74
CA LEU A 379 9.65 3.59 -4.88
C LEU A 379 10.85 2.78 -4.31
N PRO A 380 11.98 3.40 -3.98
CA PRO A 380 12.37 4.79 -4.22
C PRO A 380 13.12 5.01 -5.56
N ALA A 381 13.00 4.13 -6.56
CA ALA A 381 13.74 4.28 -7.82
C ALA A 381 13.55 5.67 -8.49
N PRO A 382 12.33 6.24 -8.58
CA PRO A 382 12.17 7.61 -9.11
C PRO A 382 12.91 8.66 -8.28
N GLN A 383 12.92 8.55 -6.95
CA GLN A 383 13.60 9.49 -6.07
C GLN A 383 15.13 9.40 -6.22
N ILE A 384 15.66 8.20 -6.44
CA ILE A 384 17.09 8.00 -6.72
C ILE A 384 17.45 8.66 -8.06
N ILE A 385 16.65 8.41 -9.11
CA ILE A 385 16.85 8.99 -10.43
C ILE A 385 16.74 10.52 -10.36
N ALA A 386 15.72 11.06 -9.68
CA ALA A 386 15.57 12.51 -9.49
C ALA A 386 16.72 13.13 -8.66
N GLY A 387 17.24 12.41 -7.67
CA GLY A 387 18.43 12.80 -6.92
C GLY A 387 19.67 12.93 -7.80
N MET A 388 19.86 11.96 -8.74
CA MET A 388 20.91 12.04 -9.77
C MET A 388 20.72 13.26 -10.67
N GLY A 389 19.49 13.50 -11.14
CA GLY A 389 19.13 14.65 -11.97
C GLY A 389 19.36 15.99 -11.28
N THR A 390 19.03 16.07 -9.99
CA THR A 390 19.25 17.27 -9.19
C THR A 390 20.73 17.63 -9.12
N VAL A 391 21.58 16.64 -8.85
CA VAL A 391 23.05 16.87 -8.79
C VAL A 391 23.59 17.22 -10.16
N PHE A 392 23.14 16.53 -11.22
CA PHE A 392 23.54 16.82 -12.59
C PHE A 392 23.18 18.25 -13.01
N LEU A 393 21.95 18.68 -12.79
CA LEU A 393 21.52 20.05 -13.11
C LEU A 393 22.30 21.07 -12.28
N TRP A 394 22.53 20.81 -10.99
CA TRP A 394 23.31 21.68 -10.12
C TRP A 394 24.74 21.89 -10.61
N GLU A 395 25.39 20.87 -11.13
CA GLU A 395 26.73 20.94 -11.71
C GLU A 395 26.78 21.80 -12.99
N LYS A 396 25.66 21.87 -13.74
CA LYS A 396 25.53 22.66 -14.97
C LYS A 396 25.20 24.14 -14.73
N ILE A 397 24.63 24.48 -13.56
CA ILE A 397 24.28 25.85 -13.21
C ILE A 397 25.56 26.66 -12.93
N SER A 398 25.72 27.80 -13.65
CA SER A 398 26.82 28.72 -13.42
C SER A 398 26.82 29.27 -11.99
N LYS A 399 28.01 29.56 -11.44
CA LYS A 399 28.15 30.02 -10.05
C LYS A 399 27.29 31.26 -9.75
N ASN A 400 27.12 32.15 -10.70
CA ASN A 400 26.38 33.42 -10.54
C ASN A 400 24.86 33.17 -10.36
N TRP A 401 24.32 32.10 -10.91
CA TRP A 401 22.90 31.76 -10.83
C TRP A 401 22.54 30.85 -9.64
N ARG A 402 23.54 30.20 -9.01
CA ARG A 402 23.29 29.20 -7.97
C ARG A 402 22.47 29.73 -6.79
N LYS A 403 22.78 30.94 -6.28
CA LYS A 403 22.00 31.54 -5.20
C LYS A 403 20.55 31.81 -5.59
N LYS A 404 20.32 32.32 -6.81
CA LYS A 404 18.96 32.57 -7.31
C LYS A 404 18.17 31.27 -7.45
N VAL A 405 18.78 30.23 -8.05
CA VAL A 405 18.14 28.92 -8.20
C VAL A 405 17.86 28.28 -6.85
N GLN A 406 18.78 28.37 -5.87
CA GLN A 406 18.54 27.90 -4.49
C GLN A 406 17.35 28.60 -3.86
N LEU A 407 17.24 29.92 -4.00
CA LEU A 407 16.14 30.70 -3.43
C LEU A 407 14.81 30.29 -4.07
N ILE A 408 14.74 30.26 -5.41
CA ILE A 408 13.52 29.90 -6.16
C ILE A 408 13.09 28.48 -5.81
N PHE A 409 14.02 27.52 -5.87
CA PHE A 409 13.71 26.12 -5.52
C PHE A 409 13.32 25.97 -4.05
N GLY A 410 13.96 26.71 -3.15
CA GLY A 410 13.61 26.76 -1.73
C GLY A 410 12.18 27.25 -1.51
N LEU A 411 11.76 28.33 -2.21
CA LEU A 411 10.39 28.83 -2.15
C LEU A 411 9.37 27.80 -2.69
N PHE A 412 9.67 27.14 -3.80
CA PHE A 412 8.84 26.04 -4.31
C PHE A 412 8.72 24.88 -3.34
N LEU A 413 9.82 24.52 -2.70
CA LEU A 413 9.84 23.46 -1.70
C LEU A 413 9.00 23.81 -0.47
N VAL A 414 9.15 25.04 0.04
CA VAL A 414 8.36 25.54 1.17
C VAL A 414 6.87 25.54 0.81
N PHE A 415 6.51 26.08 -0.37
CA PHE A 415 5.14 26.03 -0.87
C PHE A 415 4.62 24.58 -0.97
N HIS A 416 5.42 23.66 -1.52
CA HIS A 416 5.05 22.25 -1.61
C HIS A 416 4.78 21.63 -0.24
N LEU A 417 5.64 21.88 0.75
CA LEU A 417 5.47 21.34 2.10
C LEU A 417 4.21 21.89 2.77
N PHE A 418 3.92 23.19 2.63
CA PHE A 418 2.67 23.79 3.11
C PHE A 418 1.45 23.22 2.39
N ASN A 419 1.51 23.08 1.06
CA ASN A 419 0.42 22.51 0.28
C ASN A 419 0.18 21.03 0.66
N LEU A 420 1.24 20.22 0.76
CA LEU A 420 1.16 18.84 1.23
C LEU A 420 0.53 18.75 2.61
N PHE A 421 0.98 19.61 3.54
CA PHE A 421 0.41 19.66 4.88
C PHE A 421 -1.07 20.01 4.85
N HIS A 422 -1.45 21.05 4.12
CA HIS A 422 -2.85 21.51 3.99
C HIS A 422 -3.74 20.45 3.35
N GLN A 423 -3.32 19.89 2.21
CA GLN A 423 -4.12 18.89 1.50
C GLN A 423 -4.28 17.60 2.33
N TYR A 424 -3.22 17.14 2.96
CA TYR A 424 -3.26 15.86 3.65
C TYR A 424 -3.82 15.95 5.07
N PHE A 425 -3.47 16.99 5.85
CA PHE A 425 -3.87 17.05 7.26
C PHE A 425 -5.14 17.87 7.52
N ILE A 426 -5.59 18.66 6.54
CA ILE A 426 -6.79 19.50 6.68
C ILE A 426 -7.89 19.07 5.73
N ASN A 427 -7.62 18.97 4.42
CA ASN A 427 -8.65 18.67 3.41
C ASN A 427 -8.98 17.18 3.36
N PHE A 428 -7.96 16.31 3.29
CA PHE A 428 -8.14 14.86 3.16
C PHE A 428 -9.10 14.25 4.20
N PRO A 429 -9.03 14.55 5.51
CA PRO A 429 -9.96 14.00 6.47
C PRO A 429 -11.42 14.36 6.17
N ARG A 430 -11.67 15.57 5.67
CA ARG A 430 -13.03 16.04 5.32
C ARG A 430 -13.55 15.36 4.06
N GLU A 431 -12.74 15.32 3.01
CA GLU A 431 -13.10 14.76 1.70
C GLU A 431 -13.23 13.25 1.74
N GLN A 432 -12.39 12.56 2.53
CA GLN A 432 -12.34 11.09 2.59
C GLN A 432 -13.03 10.51 3.85
N SER A 433 -13.77 11.32 4.60
CA SER A 433 -14.47 10.85 5.80
C SER A 433 -15.46 9.71 5.51
N ASN A 434 -16.09 9.70 4.33
CA ASN A 434 -16.96 8.61 3.89
C ASN A 434 -16.16 7.35 3.55
N SER A 435 -15.10 7.46 2.77
CA SER A 435 -14.24 6.32 2.37
C SER A 435 -13.59 5.61 3.57
N PHE A 436 -13.36 6.36 4.67
CA PHE A 436 -12.85 5.83 5.94
C PHE A 436 -13.95 5.60 6.98
N GLN A 437 -15.23 5.53 6.59
CA GLN A 437 -16.36 5.20 7.46
C GLN A 437 -16.36 5.96 8.80
N TYR A 438 -16.09 7.27 8.75
CA TYR A 438 -15.98 8.12 9.95
C TYR A 438 -17.27 8.16 10.77
N SER A 439 -18.44 8.22 10.11
CA SER A 439 -19.75 8.19 10.78
C SER A 439 -19.98 6.88 11.53
N LEU A 440 -19.57 5.75 10.96
CA LEU A 440 -19.68 4.44 11.61
C LEU A 440 -18.83 4.35 12.88
N LYS A 441 -17.60 4.88 12.85
CA LYS A 441 -16.76 4.99 14.06
C LYS A 441 -17.50 5.71 15.20
N ILE A 442 -18.16 6.84 14.89
CA ILE A 442 -18.86 7.63 15.91
C ILE A 442 -20.13 6.90 16.37
N ALA A 443 -20.88 6.31 15.44
CA ALA A 443 -22.10 5.57 15.71
C ALA A 443 -21.84 4.33 16.60
N ILE A 444 -20.78 3.57 16.31
CA ILE A 444 -20.35 2.44 17.16
C ILE A 444 -19.95 2.93 18.56
N GLY A 445 -19.18 4.02 18.66
CA GLY A 445 -18.82 4.60 19.94
C GLY A 445 -20.05 5.00 20.77
N TYR A 446 -21.07 5.60 20.12
CA TYR A 446 -22.34 5.92 20.76
C TYR A 446 -23.12 4.66 21.21
N ALA A 447 -23.20 3.65 20.34
CA ALA A 447 -23.88 2.39 20.64
C ALA A 447 -23.25 1.67 21.84
N VAL A 448 -21.93 1.58 21.89
CA VAL A 448 -21.18 0.97 23.01
C VAL A 448 -21.36 1.76 24.31
N ALA A 449 -21.31 3.10 24.25
CA ALA A 449 -21.48 3.96 25.42
C ALA A 449 -22.90 3.86 26.04
N ASN A 450 -23.91 3.57 25.22
CA ASN A 450 -25.32 3.46 25.64
C ASN A 450 -25.83 2.02 25.72
N GLU A 451 -24.94 1.05 25.65
CA GLU A 451 -25.28 -0.38 25.59
C GLU A 451 -26.24 -0.81 26.69
N ASN A 452 -26.05 -0.33 27.90
CA ASN A 452 -26.85 -0.73 29.07
C ASN A 452 -28.28 -0.16 29.06
N ASN A 453 -28.56 0.81 28.23
CA ASN A 453 -29.89 1.47 28.15
C ASN A 453 -30.88 0.69 27.28
N PHE A 454 -30.40 -0.27 26.47
CA PHE A 454 -31.21 -0.99 25.50
C PHE A 454 -31.14 -2.50 25.70
N GLN A 455 -32.23 -3.19 25.40
CA GLN A 455 -32.31 -4.65 25.39
C GLN A 455 -31.63 -5.22 24.13
N LYS A 456 -31.72 -4.51 23.02
CA LYS A 456 -31.18 -4.86 21.72
C LYS A 456 -30.66 -3.61 21.00
N ILE A 457 -29.60 -3.78 20.23
CA ILE A 457 -29.03 -2.71 19.38
C ILE A 457 -28.86 -3.30 17.97
N ILE A 458 -29.50 -2.68 16.98
CA ILE A 458 -29.44 -3.09 15.59
C ILE A 458 -28.67 -2.04 14.81
N ILE A 459 -27.60 -2.45 14.15
CA ILE A 459 -26.74 -1.56 13.36
C ILE A 459 -26.73 -2.06 11.91
N THR A 460 -27.02 -1.16 10.98
CA THR A 460 -26.98 -1.53 9.56
C THR A 460 -25.61 -2.06 9.15
N ASN A 461 -25.60 -3.08 8.29
CA ASN A 461 -24.40 -3.61 7.64
C ASN A 461 -24.31 -3.18 6.16
N GLN A 462 -25.11 -2.21 5.73
CA GLN A 462 -25.17 -1.71 4.36
C GLN A 462 -24.64 -0.27 4.25
N ASN A 463 -24.13 0.10 3.07
CA ASN A 463 -23.65 1.44 2.74
C ASN A 463 -22.67 1.98 3.79
N ALA A 464 -22.99 3.05 4.52
CA ALA A 464 -22.14 3.64 5.55
C ALA A 464 -21.87 2.70 6.74
N GLY A 465 -22.75 1.72 6.96
CA GLY A 465 -22.62 0.67 8.00
C GLY A 465 -21.87 -0.58 7.53
N TYR A 466 -21.32 -0.58 6.34
CA TYR A 466 -20.63 -1.72 5.76
C TYR A 466 -19.59 -2.35 6.69
N GLN A 467 -19.72 -3.67 6.96
CA GLN A 467 -18.86 -4.42 7.91
C GLN A 467 -18.86 -3.86 9.34
N SER A 468 -19.99 -3.33 9.80
CA SER A 468 -20.14 -2.71 11.11
C SER A 468 -19.79 -3.61 12.29
N TYR A 469 -19.95 -4.95 12.17
CA TYR A 469 -19.57 -5.90 13.21
C TYR A 469 -18.07 -5.83 13.55
N MET A 470 -17.20 -5.67 12.54
CA MET A 470 -15.76 -5.61 12.77
C MET A 470 -15.36 -4.30 13.44
N PHE A 471 -16.01 -3.19 13.10
CA PHE A 471 -15.85 -1.91 13.81
C PHE A 471 -16.28 -2.03 15.27
N TYR A 472 -17.39 -2.74 15.54
CA TYR A 472 -17.82 -3.02 16.91
C TYR A 472 -16.76 -3.85 17.66
N LEU A 473 -16.32 -4.97 17.12
CA LEU A 473 -15.29 -5.80 17.72
C LEU A 473 -14.02 -5.01 18.07
N PHE A 474 -13.60 -4.13 17.17
CA PHE A 474 -12.41 -3.30 17.35
C PHE A 474 -12.59 -2.23 18.43
N TYR A 475 -13.69 -1.45 18.39
CA TYR A 475 -13.89 -0.30 19.29
C TYR A 475 -14.40 -0.70 20.68
N SER A 476 -15.21 -1.73 20.79
CA SER A 476 -15.60 -2.32 22.09
C SER A 476 -14.48 -3.12 22.72
N LYS A 477 -13.41 -3.45 21.95
CA LYS A 477 -12.37 -4.38 22.35
C LYS A 477 -12.97 -5.73 22.79
N TYR A 478 -13.98 -6.19 22.05
CA TYR A 478 -14.73 -7.40 22.40
C TYR A 478 -13.77 -8.58 22.62
N SER A 479 -14.03 -9.35 23.68
CA SER A 479 -13.15 -10.46 24.07
C SER A 479 -13.04 -11.51 22.98
N PRO A 480 -11.85 -11.79 22.43
CA PRO A 480 -11.69 -12.83 21.41
C PRO A 480 -12.06 -14.22 21.92
N LYS A 481 -11.81 -14.52 23.21
CA LYS A 481 -12.18 -15.80 23.82
C LYS A 481 -13.70 -15.98 23.83
N THR A 482 -14.43 -14.94 24.24
CA THR A 482 -15.90 -14.95 24.23
C THR A 482 -16.41 -15.08 22.81
N TYR A 483 -15.89 -14.25 21.89
CA TYR A 483 -16.31 -14.25 20.49
C TYR A 483 -16.14 -15.63 19.81
N LEU A 484 -14.99 -16.27 20.00
CA LEU A 484 -14.73 -17.60 19.42
C LEU A 484 -15.55 -18.70 20.10
N ASN A 485 -15.82 -18.61 21.41
CA ASN A 485 -16.70 -19.55 22.10
C ASN A 485 -18.15 -19.44 21.64
N ASP A 486 -18.60 -18.25 21.24
CA ASP A 486 -19.94 -17.99 20.68
C ASP A 486 -20.03 -18.38 19.20
N GLY A 487 -18.97 -18.97 18.61
CA GLY A 487 -18.92 -19.46 17.24
C GLY A 487 -18.05 -18.65 16.29
N GLY A 488 -17.58 -17.47 16.68
CA GLY A 488 -16.74 -16.58 15.87
C GLY A 488 -17.43 -16.07 14.59
N THR A 489 -16.63 -15.69 13.60
CA THR A 489 -17.12 -15.36 12.24
C THR A 489 -17.27 -16.66 11.46
N ILE A 490 -18.48 -16.97 11.00
CA ILE A 490 -18.76 -18.18 10.18
C ILE A 490 -18.45 -17.86 8.73
N SER A 491 -18.99 -16.77 8.24
CA SER A 491 -18.73 -16.22 6.91
C SER A 491 -18.51 -14.72 7.00
N GLY A 492 -17.69 -14.18 6.13
CA GLY A 492 -17.34 -12.75 6.10
C GLY A 492 -17.97 -12.02 4.91
N GLY A 493 -19.03 -12.60 4.34
CA GLY A 493 -19.71 -12.02 3.19
C GLY A 493 -20.11 -10.56 3.43
N TYR A 494 -20.02 -9.79 2.38
CA TYR A 494 -20.20 -8.34 2.46
C TYR A 494 -21.58 -7.87 2.95
N LEU A 495 -22.58 -8.73 2.92
CA LEU A 495 -23.95 -8.42 3.36
C LEU A 495 -24.44 -9.41 4.44
N GLU A 496 -23.54 -10.20 5.01
CA GLU A 496 -23.94 -11.16 6.04
C GLU A 496 -24.34 -10.49 7.34
N THR A 497 -25.35 -11.10 7.96
CA THR A 497 -25.81 -10.69 9.28
C THR A 497 -24.96 -11.32 10.37
N HIS A 498 -24.57 -10.51 11.35
CA HIS A 498 -23.84 -10.98 12.52
C HIS A 498 -24.63 -10.66 13.79
N ARG A 499 -24.50 -11.52 14.78
CA ARG A 499 -25.05 -11.28 16.12
C ARG A 499 -23.96 -11.49 17.16
N ILE A 500 -23.75 -10.47 17.99
CA ILE A 500 -22.73 -10.48 19.05
C ILE A 500 -23.39 -9.96 20.33
N GLY A 501 -23.72 -10.88 21.24
CA GLY A 501 -24.50 -10.53 22.43
C GLY A 501 -25.87 -9.93 22.05
N LYS A 502 -26.14 -8.70 22.51
CA LYS A 502 -27.36 -7.95 22.16
C LYS A 502 -27.26 -7.09 20.89
N PHE A 503 -26.08 -7.07 20.24
CA PHE A 503 -25.87 -6.36 18.98
C PHE A 503 -26.23 -7.26 17.80
N GLU A 504 -27.04 -6.73 16.89
CA GLU A 504 -27.35 -7.33 15.59
C GLU A 504 -26.83 -6.42 14.46
N PHE A 505 -26.06 -6.98 13.55
CA PHE A 505 -25.50 -6.27 12.39
C PHE A 505 -26.18 -6.78 11.13
N ARG A 506 -27.23 -6.07 10.70
CA ARG A 506 -28.11 -6.45 9.59
C ARG A 506 -28.79 -5.21 8.99
N PRO A 507 -29.43 -5.31 7.82
CA PRO A 507 -30.25 -4.21 7.31
C PRO A 507 -31.35 -3.83 8.31
N ILE A 508 -31.69 -2.54 8.36
CA ILE A 508 -32.84 -2.03 9.13
C ILE A 508 -34.12 -2.36 8.36
N GLU A 509 -35.02 -3.08 8.98
CA GLU A 509 -36.37 -3.38 8.49
C GLU A 509 -37.38 -2.55 9.25
N TRP A 510 -37.49 -1.23 8.91
CA TRP A 510 -38.26 -0.26 9.69
C TRP A 510 -39.64 -0.72 10.10
N GLU A 511 -40.43 -1.29 9.17
CA GLU A 511 -41.83 -1.71 9.46
C GLU A 511 -41.93 -2.84 10.51
N LYS A 512 -40.88 -3.60 10.67
CA LYS A 512 -40.75 -4.66 11.67
C LYS A 512 -40.10 -4.11 12.94
N ASP A 513 -38.94 -3.48 12.78
CA ASP A 513 -38.06 -3.08 13.88
C ASP A 513 -38.71 -1.98 14.76
N ARG A 514 -39.58 -1.14 14.19
CA ARG A 514 -40.32 -0.13 14.94
C ARG A 514 -41.33 -0.71 15.95
N ASN A 515 -41.67 -1.97 15.86
CA ASN A 515 -42.60 -2.65 16.78
C ASN A 515 -41.87 -3.38 17.93
N GLU A 516 -40.55 -3.41 17.93
CA GLU A 516 -39.77 -3.94 19.05
C GLU A 516 -39.76 -2.93 20.21
N LYS A 517 -39.46 -3.42 21.44
CA LYS A 517 -39.41 -2.57 22.63
C LYS A 517 -37.99 -2.41 23.14
N ASN A 518 -37.67 -1.20 23.55
CA ASN A 518 -36.36 -0.85 24.12
C ASN A 518 -35.18 -1.22 23.23
N VAL A 519 -35.26 -0.82 21.95
CA VAL A 519 -34.27 -1.09 20.90
C VAL A 519 -33.65 0.18 20.36
N LEU A 520 -32.34 0.18 20.19
CA LEU A 520 -31.61 1.21 19.45
C LEU A 520 -31.38 0.77 18.02
N LEU A 521 -31.89 1.52 17.05
CA LEU A 521 -31.69 1.30 15.63
C LEU A 521 -30.66 2.29 15.10
N ILE A 522 -29.57 1.83 14.47
CA ILE A 522 -28.57 2.67 13.80
C ILE A 522 -28.54 2.29 12.33
N GLY A 523 -28.96 3.19 11.45
CA GLY A 523 -29.08 2.95 10.03
C GLY A 523 -28.62 4.12 9.17
N ASN A 524 -28.62 3.93 7.84
CA ASN A 524 -28.46 5.04 6.92
C ASN A 524 -29.69 5.97 6.99
N VAL A 525 -29.52 7.22 6.59
CA VAL A 525 -30.64 8.19 6.58
C VAL A 525 -31.86 7.66 5.82
N GLY A 526 -31.63 6.94 4.71
CA GLY A 526 -32.69 6.35 3.88
C GLY A 526 -33.37 5.09 4.46
N ASP A 527 -32.85 4.51 5.55
CA ASP A 527 -33.42 3.32 6.19
C ASP A 527 -34.64 3.70 7.06
N PHE A 528 -34.90 4.99 7.24
CA PHE A 528 -35.96 5.52 8.10
C PHE A 528 -36.91 6.49 7.36
N PRO A 529 -38.19 6.60 7.73
CA PRO A 529 -39.10 7.56 7.13
C PRO A 529 -38.66 9.00 7.49
N SER A 530 -38.96 9.94 6.60
CA SER A 530 -38.71 11.37 6.80
C SER A 530 -39.60 11.93 7.89
N GLY A 531 -39.03 12.80 8.75
CA GLY A 531 -39.78 13.52 9.77
C GLY A 531 -39.86 12.84 11.15
N LEU A 532 -39.04 11.82 11.40
CA LEU A 532 -38.88 11.25 12.74
C LEU A 532 -38.27 12.28 13.70
N ASN A 533 -38.92 12.45 14.87
CA ASN A 533 -38.40 13.25 15.98
C ASN A 533 -37.38 12.41 16.79
N ASP A 534 -36.52 13.09 17.56
CA ASP A 534 -35.52 12.45 18.45
C ASP A 534 -34.48 11.55 17.76
N VAL A 535 -34.03 11.96 16.59
CA VAL A 535 -32.98 11.25 15.83
C VAL A 535 -31.60 11.79 16.19
N LYS A 536 -30.69 10.92 16.61
CA LYS A 536 -29.27 11.25 16.76
C LYS A 536 -28.57 11.11 15.44
N GLU A 537 -28.01 12.21 14.92
CA GLU A 537 -27.28 12.19 13.64
C GLU A 537 -25.78 11.94 13.83
N PHE A 538 -25.19 11.14 12.94
CA PHE A 538 -23.74 10.92 12.81
C PHE A 538 -23.28 11.41 11.45
N ASN A 539 -22.73 12.61 11.43
CA ASN A 539 -22.33 13.28 10.21
C ASN A 539 -20.88 12.99 9.83
N LEU A 540 -20.58 13.07 8.54
CA LEU A 540 -19.22 13.10 8.03
C LEU A 540 -18.53 14.41 8.39
N LEU A 541 -17.20 14.48 8.27
CA LEU A 541 -16.42 15.69 8.57
C LEU A 541 -16.68 16.86 7.60
N ASN A 542 -17.35 16.61 6.49
CA ASN A 542 -17.84 17.62 5.55
C ASN A 542 -19.29 18.06 5.84
N ASN A 543 -19.85 17.69 7.02
CA ASN A 543 -21.21 17.93 7.47
C ASN A 543 -22.31 17.21 6.67
N GLN A 544 -21.97 16.30 5.78
CA GLN A 544 -22.95 15.46 5.09
C GLN A 544 -23.53 14.44 6.07
N LYS A 545 -24.87 14.32 6.11
CA LYS A 545 -25.57 13.29 6.90
C LYS A 545 -25.23 11.91 6.35
N SER A 546 -24.98 10.96 7.24
CA SER A 546 -24.55 9.61 6.87
C SER A 546 -25.33 8.52 7.62
N LEU A 547 -25.17 8.43 8.92
CA LEU A 547 -25.89 7.49 9.77
C LEU A 547 -26.76 8.24 10.79
N VAL A 548 -27.84 7.60 11.21
CA VAL A 548 -28.74 8.10 12.25
C VAL A 548 -29.07 6.99 13.24
N ALA A 549 -29.31 7.36 14.49
CA ALA A 549 -29.82 6.46 15.51
C ALA A 549 -31.25 6.87 15.90
N VAL A 550 -32.11 5.88 16.02
CA VAL A 550 -33.53 6.00 16.44
C VAL A 550 -33.75 5.08 17.62
N GLU A 551 -34.34 5.62 18.69
CA GLU A 551 -34.72 4.84 19.86
C GLU A 551 -36.18 4.40 19.73
N VAL A 552 -36.41 3.09 19.79
CA VAL A 552 -37.74 2.48 19.83
C VAL A 552 -38.05 2.13 21.28
N LYS A 553 -39.06 2.80 21.86
CA LYS A 553 -39.46 2.66 23.27
C LYS A 553 -40.42 1.50 23.52
#